data_29e7c72914b2cd4ac31ed6fd0055dd80
#
_entry.id   29e7c72914b2cd4ac31ed6fd0055dd80
#
_cell.length_a   1.000
_cell.length_b   1.000
_cell.length_c   1.000
_cell.angle_alpha   90.00
_cell.angle_beta   90.00
_cell.angle_gamma   90.00
#
_symmetry.space_group_name_H-M   'P 1'
#
loop_
_entity.id
_entity.type
_entity.pdbx_description
1 polymer ?
#
loop_
_entity_poly.entity_id
_entity_poly.type
_entity_poly.pdbx_seq_one_letter_code
_entity_poly.pdbx_strand_id
1 'polypeptide(L)'
;MIASPAQASTSSSANDALHKLTDSAAAVSFDFFDTLFTRPLADPEDAFDILARQFGIADFRQRRRAAQAEAFRRMAAAGRQEIRFSDIYACLTEAGLPGEALMRAEYALEQALLEPNPEMLALAQRLHAAGKPVAIVSDMYLGSEFFREVLKPHGLAEVPVFVSADCNATKRDRGELFDVMAQQLGLPKASILHVGDNPLADVEQPRARGLQAFHYQPRQMAGTRPRPPESLDTSISHGLWRVHARDIEPNSLAALGYLHGGPANLGFLQWIAERARQDGIEQLLFLSRDGYILDRIARNNVVAPLPPFSYFLGSRTAYTLAAMTADNFASFLPFLLSGSHGLAPAELLERIGVTPPALAVMTDLGLGDDVRVTPALHDRLARFLYAWRWEILKVCQRTRGALYRYLRKAGLHAGARVAVVDVGWSGTTQEAFELALQPLLPLEVHGYYFCLADTPERLRRAGKQRMAALVDSSSMPPATVASIHAHRMVVELMFSAPHPSVIGLRDGPDGVEPVCDPGRGDCDNHDMVATEICRGAEAYARHHAELRQRLHLPATP
;
A
#
# COMPACT_ATOMS: atom_id res chain seq x y z
N MET A 1 -13.64 -17.09 4.92
CA MET A 1 -14.83 -16.92 5.76
C MET A 1 -15.44 -15.58 5.37
N ILE A 2 -16.55 -15.58 4.70
CA ILE A 2 -17.32 -14.39 4.28
C ILE A 2 -17.96 -13.82 5.55
N ALA A 3 -17.66 -12.57 5.88
CA ALA A 3 -18.22 -11.91 7.05
C ALA A 3 -19.75 -11.79 6.92
N SER A 4 -20.44 -12.08 8.02
CA SER A 4 -21.89 -12.07 8.16
C SER A 4 -22.49 -10.67 7.95
N PRO A 5 -23.69 -10.51 7.37
CA PRO A 5 -24.37 -9.23 7.16
C PRO A 5 -24.75 -8.45 8.43
N ALA A 6 -24.39 -8.96 9.60
CA ALA A 6 -24.67 -8.33 10.89
C ALA A 6 -23.88 -7.03 11.18
N GLN A 7 -22.74 -6.79 10.51
CA GLN A 7 -21.92 -5.59 10.78
C GLN A 7 -22.39 -4.32 10.03
N ALA A 8 -23.03 -4.46 8.88
CA ALA A 8 -23.59 -3.31 8.15
C ALA A 8 -24.88 -2.76 8.84
N SER A 9 -25.62 -3.60 9.54
CA SER A 9 -26.83 -3.20 10.27
C SER A 9 -26.54 -2.44 11.57
N THR A 10 -25.38 -2.65 12.20
CA THR A 10 -25.01 -1.98 13.46
C THR A 10 -24.56 -0.52 13.26
N SER A 11 -23.94 -0.18 12.12
CA SER A 11 -23.51 1.20 11.85
C SER A 11 -24.68 2.14 11.52
N SER A 12 -25.69 1.65 10.80
CA SER A 12 -26.91 2.42 10.51
C SER A 12 -27.68 2.74 11.79
N SER A 13 -27.81 1.77 12.70
CA SER A 13 -28.53 1.95 13.96
C SER A 13 -27.82 2.91 14.93
N ALA A 14 -26.48 2.94 14.93
CA ALA A 14 -25.70 3.84 15.78
C ALA A 14 -25.79 5.30 15.28
N ASN A 15 -25.75 5.52 13.98
CA ASN A 15 -25.93 6.84 13.38
C ASN A 15 -27.35 7.38 13.61
N ASP A 16 -28.38 6.54 13.49
CA ASP A 16 -29.75 6.93 13.81
C ASP A 16 -29.93 7.30 15.28
N ALA A 17 -29.25 6.60 16.20
CA ALA A 17 -29.24 6.92 17.61
C ALA A 17 -28.55 8.27 17.88
N LEU A 18 -27.40 8.53 17.25
CA LEU A 18 -26.68 9.79 17.36
C LEU A 18 -27.55 10.96 16.87
N HIS A 19 -28.21 10.83 15.72
CA HIS A 19 -29.11 11.87 15.19
C HIS A 19 -30.25 12.19 16.14
N LYS A 20 -30.92 11.18 16.70
CA LYS A 20 -31.99 11.39 17.69
C LYS A 20 -31.51 12.13 18.94
N LEU A 21 -30.32 11.77 19.43
CA LEU A 21 -29.72 12.46 20.59
C LEU A 21 -29.36 13.90 20.27
N THR A 22 -28.74 14.15 19.11
CA THR A 22 -28.39 15.50 18.68
C THR A 22 -29.62 16.38 18.45
N ASP A 23 -30.72 15.83 17.97
CA ASP A 23 -31.97 16.57 17.77
C ASP A 23 -32.62 16.97 19.10
N SER A 24 -32.59 16.09 20.10
CA SER A 24 -33.20 16.32 21.43
C SER A 24 -32.36 17.22 22.35
N ALA A 25 -31.04 17.28 22.16
CA ALA A 25 -30.15 18.08 22.99
C ALA A 25 -30.29 19.59 22.70
N ALA A 26 -30.19 20.43 23.74
CA ALA A 26 -30.17 21.90 23.60
C ALA A 26 -28.84 22.38 23.01
N ALA A 27 -27.74 21.70 23.31
CA ALA A 27 -26.40 21.94 22.74
C ALA A 27 -25.67 20.62 22.54
N VAL A 28 -24.71 20.62 21.59
CA VAL A 28 -23.85 19.47 21.33
C VAL A 28 -22.40 19.88 21.44
N SER A 29 -21.62 19.17 22.24
CA SER A 29 -20.17 19.33 22.29
C SER A 29 -19.46 18.13 21.68
N PHE A 30 -18.35 18.38 21.01
CA PHE A 30 -17.53 17.35 20.37
C PHE A 30 -16.13 17.34 20.97
N ASP A 31 -15.58 16.15 21.17
CA ASP A 31 -14.14 16.02 21.27
C ASP A 31 -13.48 16.34 19.93
N PHE A 32 -12.19 16.65 19.92
CA PHE A 32 -11.49 17.09 18.72
C PHE A 32 -10.68 15.98 18.06
N PHE A 33 -9.71 15.41 18.79
CA PHE A 33 -8.82 14.38 18.24
C PHE A 33 -9.52 13.02 18.18
N ASP A 34 -9.31 12.29 17.09
CA ASP A 34 -9.95 11.01 16.80
C ASP A 34 -11.49 11.02 16.75
N THR A 35 -12.10 12.20 16.95
CA THR A 35 -13.53 12.49 16.78
C THR A 35 -13.79 13.37 15.57
N LEU A 36 -13.41 14.66 15.60
CA LEU A 36 -13.56 15.58 14.46
C LEU A 36 -12.37 15.52 13.50
N PHE A 37 -11.17 15.29 14.01
CA PHE A 37 -9.94 15.22 13.25
C PHE A 37 -9.09 14.04 13.73
N THR A 38 -8.41 13.38 12.78
CA THR A 38 -7.56 12.22 13.06
C THR A 38 -6.17 12.45 12.49
N ARG A 39 -5.13 12.03 13.19
CA ARG A 39 -3.76 12.01 12.65
C ARG A 39 -3.53 10.73 11.85
N PRO A 40 -2.92 10.79 10.64
CA PRO A 40 -2.54 9.61 9.87
C PRO A 40 -1.23 8.97 10.39
N LEU A 41 -1.18 8.72 11.68
CA LEU A 41 -0.10 8.06 12.41
C LEU A 41 -0.69 6.98 13.31
N ALA A 42 0.04 5.88 13.51
CA ALA A 42 -0.40 4.83 14.43
C ALA A 42 -0.35 5.30 15.90
N ASP A 43 0.67 6.08 16.24
CA ASP A 43 0.86 6.72 17.54
C ASP A 43 1.04 8.23 17.30
N PRO A 44 0.29 9.11 17.97
CA PRO A 44 0.49 10.57 17.86
C PRO A 44 1.92 11.03 18.15
N GLU A 45 2.65 10.34 19.02
CA GLU A 45 4.04 10.67 19.35
C GLU A 45 5.04 10.36 18.23
N ASP A 46 4.64 9.62 17.18
CA ASP A 46 5.47 9.42 15.99
C ASP A 46 5.72 10.74 15.24
N ALA A 47 4.92 11.78 15.52
CA ALA A 47 5.20 13.16 15.11
C ALA A 47 6.57 13.65 15.61
N PHE A 48 7.02 13.20 16.78
CA PHE A 48 8.33 13.56 17.31
C PHE A 48 9.49 12.95 16.51
N ASP A 49 9.28 11.81 15.86
CA ASP A 49 10.28 11.19 14.97
C ASP A 49 10.40 11.99 13.65
N ILE A 50 9.32 12.61 13.21
CA ILE A 50 9.34 13.54 12.07
C ILE A 50 10.21 14.76 12.43
N LEU A 51 9.99 15.35 13.58
CA LEU A 51 10.79 16.48 14.08
C LEU A 51 12.25 16.09 14.31
N ALA A 52 12.50 14.89 14.86
CA ALA A 52 13.84 14.34 15.02
C ALA A 52 14.62 14.36 13.70
N ARG A 53 14.01 13.91 12.61
CA ARG A 53 14.60 13.92 11.27
C ARG A 53 14.80 15.34 10.73
N GLN A 54 13.81 16.23 10.89
CA GLN A 54 13.88 17.61 10.39
C GLN A 54 14.97 18.44 11.06
N PHE A 55 15.20 18.23 12.36
CA PHE A 55 16.19 18.98 13.13
C PHE A 55 17.52 18.24 13.35
N GLY A 56 17.64 16.99 12.88
CA GLY A 56 18.85 16.18 13.05
C GLY A 56 19.11 15.79 14.52
N ILE A 57 18.07 15.64 15.34
CA ILE A 57 18.15 15.32 16.77
C ILE A 57 17.64 13.88 16.97
N ALA A 58 18.53 12.91 16.91
CA ALA A 58 18.16 11.49 16.88
C ALA A 58 17.32 11.00 18.10
N ASP A 59 17.54 11.60 19.30
CA ASP A 59 16.85 11.25 20.54
C ASP A 59 15.72 12.23 20.92
N PHE A 60 15.22 13.00 19.94
CA PHE A 60 14.23 14.04 20.19
C PHE A 60 12.96 13.52 20.86
N ARG A 61 12.40 12.39 20.42
CA ARG A 61 11.22 11.78 21.06
C ARG A 61 11.43 11.55 22.57
N GLN A 62 12.57 11.00 22.95
CA GLN A 62 12.89 10.77 24.36
C GLN A 62 13.02 12.06 25.15
N ARG A 63 13.70 13.07 24.60
CA ARG A 63 13.85 14.40 25.23
C ARG A 63 12.52 15.12 25.35
N ARG A 64 11.68 15.05 24.32
CA ARG A 64 10.36 15.66 24.32
C ARG A 64 9.43 15.06 25.39
N ARG A 65 9.46 13.72 25.53
CA ARG A 65 8.76 13.02 26.63
C ARG A 65 9.28 13.43 28.01
N ALA A 66 10.59 13.49 28.18
CA ALA A 66 11.19 13.91 29.44
C ALA A 66 10.83 15.37 29.82
N ALA A 67 10.84 16.27 28.84
CA ALA A 67 10.44 17.67 29.03
C ALA A 67 8.95 17.79 29.41
N GLN A 68 8.08 17.01 28.79
CA GLN A 68 6.65 16.96 29.14
C GLN A 68 6.44 16.43 30.55
N ALA A 69 7.13 15.38 30.95
CA ALA A 69 7.08 14.86 32.33
C ALA A 69 7.57 15.88 33.35
N GLU A 70 8.62 16.65 33.02
CA GLU A 70 9.12 17.73 33.86
C GLU A 70 8.07 18.87 33.97
N ALA A 71 7.46 19.27 32.86
CA ALA A 71 6.40 20.27 32.84
C ALA A 71 5.21 19.85 33.73
N PHE A 72 4.79 18.58 33.70
CA PHE A 72 3.75 18.04 34.61
C PHE A 72 4.19 18.09 36.08
N ARG A 73 5.44 17.80 36.41
CA ARG A 73 5.94 17.92 37.79
C ARG A 73 5.89 19.37 38.31
N ARG A 74 6.32 20.33 37.45
CA ARG A 74 6.27 21.77 37.77
C ARG A 74 4.83 22.26 37.91
N MET A 75 3.95 21.83 37.03
CA MET A 75 2.52 22.11 37.07
C MET A 75 1.90 21.66 38.38
N ALA A 76 2.15 20.43 38.84
CA ALA A 76 1.65 19.91 40.09
C ALA A 76 2.19 20.69 41.31
N ALA A 77 3.48 21.02 41.31
CA ALA A 77 4.08 21.87 42.35
C ALA A 77 3.48 23.28 42.42
N ALA A 78 3.01 23.82 41.29
CA ALA A 78 2.34 25.10 41.20
C ALA A 78 0.82 25.05 41.49
N GLY A 79 0.27 23.87 41.80
CA GLY A 79 -1.16 23.69 42.06
C GLY A 79 -2.06 23.85 40.83
N ARG A 80 -1.52 23.74 39.63
CA ARG A 80 -2.27 23.77 38.36
C ARG A 80 -2.78 22.37 38.01
N GLN A 81 -3.78 22.31 37.14
CA GLN A 81 -4.38 21.04 36.71
C GLN A 81 -3.93 20.62 35.28
N GLU A 82 -3.37 21.54 34.50
CA GLU A 82 -2.90 21.24 33.16
C GLU A 82 -1.63 22.02 32.80
N ILE A 83 -0.80 21.44 31.94
CA ILE A 83 0.38 22.06 31.34
C ILE A 83 0.00 22.87 30.10
N ARG A 84 0.83 23.83 29.75
CA ARG A 84 0.76 24.55 28.48
C ARG A 84 1.86 24.09 27.54
N PHE A 85 1.66 24.29 26.26
CA PHE A 85 2.65 23.98 25.26
C PHE A 85 4.00 24.66 25.50
N SER A 86 3.96 25.93 25.90
CA SER A 86 5.14 26.70 26.31
C SER A 86 5.90 26.12 27.51
N ASP A 87 5.20 25.49 28.47
CA ASP A 87 5.85 24.89 29.63
C ASP A 87 6.78 23.73 29.23
N ILE A 88 6.35 22.93 28.26
CA ILE A 88 7.15 21.82 27.72
C ILE A 88 8.41 22.35 27.04
N TYR A 89 8.24 23.37 26.20
CA TYR A 89 9.35 23.93 25.42
C TYR A 89 10.31 24.79 26.25
N ALA A 90 9.85 25.37 27.36
CA ALA A 90 10.74 25.96 28.36
C ALA A 90 11.70 24.91 28.93
N CYS A 91 11.21 23.70 29.26
CA CYS A 91 12.05 22.60 29.73
C CYS A 91 13.06 22.12 28.67
N LEU A 92 12.67 22.08 27.37
CA LEU A 92 13.58 21.75 26.28
C LEU A 92 14.67 22.81 26.08
N THR A 93 14.32 24.10 26.20
CA THR A 93 15.29 25.21 26.13
C THR A 93 16.31 25.14 27.26
N GLU A 94 15.85 24.89 28.48
CA GLU A 94 16.72 24.67 29.63
C GLU A 94 17.64 23.46 29.48
N ALA A 95 17.20 22.45 28.71
CA ALA A 95 18.00 21.28 28.32
C ALA A 95 18.95 21.53 27.13
N GLY A 96 19.08 22.78 26.67
CA GLY A 96 20.02 23.19 25.63
C GLY A 96 19.55 22.97 24.19
N LEU A 97 18.25 22.72 23.97
CA LEU A 97 17.67 22.59 22.63
C LEU A 97 17.09 23.93 22.13
N PRO A 98 16.95 24.12 20.81
CA PRO A 98 16.33 25.32 20.24
C PRO A 98 14.80 25.32 20.44
N GLY A 99 14.34 25.46 21.69
CA GLY A 99 12.96 25.25 22.11
C GLY A 99 11.94 26.05 21.31
N GLU A 100 12.18 27.33 21.03
CA GLU A 100 11.24 28.16 20.28
C GLU A 100 11.08 27.69 18.81
N ALA A 101 12.17 27.29 18.15
CA ALA A 101 12.12 26.79 16.79
C ALA A 101 11.39 25.43 16.72
N LEU A 102 11.68 24.54 17.67
CA LEU A 102 11.02 23.25 17.82
C LEU A 102 9.53 23.41 18.17
N MET A 103 9.18 24.36 19.03
CA MET A 103 7.79 24.65 19.38
C MET A 103 6.97 25.09 18.15
N ARG A 104 7.51 26.01 17.36
CA ARG A 104 6.86 26.42 16.10
C ARG A 104 6.73 25.27 15.12
N ALA A 105 7.76 24.42 15.02
CA ALA A 105 7.75 23.28 14.12
C ALA A 105 6.73 22.21 14.57
N GLU A 106 6.64 21.88 15.87
CA GLU A 106 5.62 20.95 16.38
C GLU A 106 4.20 21.50 16.17
N TYR A 107 3.99 22.79 16.41
CA TYR A 107 2.70 23.44 16.17
C TYR A 107 2.26 23.32 14.69
N ALA A 108 3.15 23.66 13.77
CA ALA A 108 2.89 23.55 12.33
C ALA A 108 2.70 22.10 11.88
N LEU A 109 3.49 21.17 12.43
CA LEU A 109 3.39 19.75 12.14
C LEU A 109 2.06 19.16 12.63
N GLU A 110 1.61 19.52 13.84
CA GLU A 110 0.32 19.10 14.36
C GLU A 110 -0.83 19.54 13.46
N GLN A 111 -0.80 20.79 12.96
CA GLN A 111 -1.78 21.26 11.98
C GLN A 111 -1.72 20.48 10.67
N ALA A 112 -0.50 20.23 10.16
CA ALA A 112 -0.28 19.51 8.91
C ALA A 112 -0.67 18.02 8.98
N LEU A 113 -0.67 17.43 10.17
CA LEU A 113 -1.07 16.04 10.39
C LEU A 113 -2.59 15.84 10.46
N LEU A 114 -3.38 16.89 10.66
CA LEU A 114 -4.81 16.73 10.89
C LEU A 114 -5.58 16.43 9.59
N GLU A 115 -6.28 15.31 9.58
CA GLU A 115 -7.25 14.92 8.56
C GLU A 115 -8.67 15.03 9.13
N PRO A 116 -9.58 15.71 8.44
CA PRO A 116 -10.96 15.84 8.92
C PRO A 116 -11.66 14.49 8.92
N ASN A 117 -12.47 14.24 9.93
CA ASN A 117 -13.48 13.18 9.91
C ASN A 117 -14.73 13.71 9.21
N PRO A 118 -15.01 13.38 7.95
CA PRO A 118 -16.08 14.02 7.20
C PRO A 118 -17.46 13.78 7.81
N GLU A 119 -17.70 12.65 8.44
CA GLU A 119 -18.97 12.32 9.05
C GLU A 119 -19.26 13.22 10.26
N MET A 120 -18.33 13.28 11.22
CA MET A 120 -18.51 14.06 12.45
C MET A 120 -18.38 15.56 12.18
N LEU A 121 -17.52 15.94 11.26
CA LEU A 121 -17.37 17.35 10.86
C LEU A 121 -18.64 17.86 10.16
N ALA A 122 -19.21 17.09 9.22
CA ALA A 122 -20.49 17.43 8.57
C ALA A 122 -21.65 17.49 9.56
N LEU A 123 -21.66 16.64 10.61
CA LEU A 123 -22.64 16.72 11.69
C LEU A 123 -22.50 18.04 12.46
N ALA A 124 -21.28 18.39 12.88
CA ALA A 124 -21.01 19.64 13.59
C ALA A 124 -21.39 20.88 12.76
N GLN A 125 -21.02 20.91 11.47
CA GLN A 125 -21.37 21.96 10.52
C GLN A 125 -22.89 22.10 10.34
N ARG A 126 -23.61 21.01 10.17
CA ARG A 126 -25.08 21.01 10.02
C ARG A 126 -25.77 21.55 11.27
N LEU A 127 -25.35 21.13 12.47
CA LEU A 127 -25.90 21.61 13.72
C LEU A 127 -25.64 23.10 13.90
N HIS A 128 -24.42 23.55 13.64
CA HIS A 128 -24.05 24.97 13.70
C HIS A 128 -24.85 25.83 12.73
N ALA A 129 -24.97 25.39 11.46
CA ALA A 129 -25.76 26.08 10.44
C ALA A 129 -27.27 26.14 10.78
N ALA A 130 -27.77 25.15 11.52
CA ALA A 130 -29.15 25.15 12.03
C ALA A 130 -29.35 26.06 13.27
N GLY A 131 -28.33 26.78 13.70
CA GLY A 131 -28.37 27.65 14.87
C GLY A 131 -28.34 26.90 16.21
N LYS A 132 -28.06 25.59 16.23
CA LYS A 132 -27.87 24.83 17.46
C LYS A 132 -26.50 25.18 18.07
N PRO A 133 -26.40 25.48 19.37
CA PRO A 133 -25.12 25.67 20.03
C PRO A 133 -24.23 24.44 19.90
N VAL A 134 -23.06 24.62 19.28
CA VAL A 134 -22.01 23.62 19.15
C VAL A 134 -20.80 24.09 19.93
N ALA A 135 -20.08 23.20 20.61
CA ALA A 135 -18.83 23.49 21.32
C ALA A 135 -17.79 22.39 21.06
N ILE A 136 -16.51 22.76 21.18
CA ILE A 136 -15.40 21.82 21.15
C ILE A 136 -14.82 21.72 22.56
N VAL A 137 -14.53 20.48 23.02
CA VAL A 137 -13.98 20.24 24.37
C VAL A 137 -12.82 19.25 24.24
N SER A 138 -11.60 19.68 24.54
CA SER A 138 -10.40 18.88 24.34
C SER A 138 -9.41 18.96 25.50
N ASP A 139 -8.87 17.81 25.90
CA ASP A 139 -7.72 17.75 26.81
C ASP A 139 -6.44 17.82 25.98
N MET A 140 -5.81 19.01 25.96
CA MET A 140 -4.59 19.25 25.19
C MET A 140 -3.78 20.39 25.76
N TYR A 141 -2.46 20.32 25.63
CA TYR A 141 -1.53 21.39 25.99
C TYR A 141 -1.47 22.52 24.95
N LEU A 142 -1.99 22.34 23.74
CA LEU A 142 -2.17 23.41 22.75
C LEU A 142 -3.36 24.27 23.14
N GLY A 143 -3.23 25.59 23.02
CA GLY A 143 -4.29 26.54 23.36
C GLY A 143 -5.43 26.58 22.33
N SER A 144 -6.55 27.18 22.68
CA SER A 144 -7.76 27.28 21.85
C SER A 144 -7.54 27.93 20.48
N GLU A 145 -6.50 28.74 20.32
CA GLU A 145 -6.14 29.36 19.04
C GLU A 145 -5.81 28.28 17.98
N PHE A 146 -5.03 27.26 18.35
CA PHE A 146 -4.74 26.12 17.46
C PHE A 146 -6.01 25.51 16.88
N PHE A 147 -6.99 25.23 17.71
CA PHE A 147 -8.26 24.62 17.32
C PHE A 147 -9.07 25.55 16.39
N ARG A 148 -9.11 26.86 16.71
CA ARG A 148 -9.81 27.84 15.85
C ARG A 148 -9.20 27.96 14.47
N GLU A 149 -7.85 27.94 14.38
CA GLU A 149 -7.16 27.96 13.09
C GLU A 149 -7.51 26.74 12.25
N VAL A 150 -7.55 25.55 12.85
CA VAL A 150 -7.93 24.30 12.16
C VAL A 150 -9.42 24.30 11.77
N LEU A 151 -10.30 24.80 12.61
CA LEU A 151 -11.75 24.86 12.37
C LEU A 151 -12.17 25.93 11.34
N LYS A 152 -11.35 26.96 11.15
CA LYS A 152 -11.66 28.10 10.27
C LYS A 152 -11.96 27.72 8.80
N PRO A 153 -11.17 26.89 8.14
CA PRO A 153 -11.47 26.45 6.77
C PRO A 153 -12.79 25.67 6.65
N HIS A 154 -13.28 25.15 7.76
CA HIS A 154 -14.50 24.33 7.83
C HIS A 154 -15.76 25.11 8.25
N GLY A 155 -15.67 26.45 8.36
CA GLY A 155 -16.80 27.29 8.72
C GLY A 155 -17.22 27.22 10.20
N LEU A 156 -16.32 26.76 11.07
CA LEU A 156 -16.56 26.59 12.51
C LEU A 156 -15.66 27.48 13.39
N ALA A 157 -15.10 28.56 12.83
CA ALA A 157 -14.18 29.45 13.55
C ALA A 157 -14.79 30.11 14.82
N GLU A 158 -16.09 30.36 14.77
CA GLU A 158 -16.83 31.05 15.87
C GLU A 158 -17.37 30.07 16.93
N VAL A 159 -17.18 28.76 16.74
CA VAL A 159 -17.62 27.76 17.71
C VAL A 159 -16.78 27.87 18.99
N PRO A 160 -17.40 27.93 20.18
CA PRO A 160 -16.67 27.96 21.45
C PRO A 160 -15.76 26.75 21.62
N VAL A 161 -14.50 26.98 21.97
CA VAL A 161 -13.49 25.95 22.18
C VAL A 161 -13.02 25.98 23.63
N PHE A 162 -13.17 24.85 24.31
CA PHE A 162 -12.77 24.65 25.71
C PHE A 162 -11.60 23.68 25.73
N VAL A 163 -10.42 24.17 26.08
CA VAL A 163 -9.18 23.38 26.14
C VAL A 163 -8.67 23.33 27.56
N SER A 164 -8.23 22.18 28.01
CA SER A 164 -7.73 21.95 29.35
C SER A 164 -6.59 22.92 29.73
N ALA A 165 -5.67 23.20 28.78
CA ALA A 165 -4.55 24.12 28.98
C ALA A 165 -5.00 25.58 29.29
N ASP A 166 -6.07 26.06 28.64
CA ASP A 166 -6.58 27.41 28.81
C ASP A 166 -7.49 27.51 30.04
N CYS A 167 -8.34 26.50 30.25
CA CYS A 167 -9.32 26.46 31.33
C CYS A 167 -8.72 26.03 32.70
N ASN A 168 -7.52 25.45 32.68
CA ASN A 168 -6.91 24.81 33.85
C ASN A 168 -7.85 23.79 34.52
N ALA A 169 -8.58 23.02 33.70
CA ALA A 169 -9.55 22.00 34.07
C ALA A 169 -9.52 20.90 33.03
N THR A 170 -9.70 19.63 33.40
CA THR A 170 -9.57 18.50 32.50
C THR A 170 -10.87 17.72 32.31
N LYS A 171 -10.99 16.98 31.21
CA LYS A 171 -11.99 15.93 30.99
C LYS A 171 -11.59 14.66 31.75
N ARG A 172 -10.33 14.22 31.54
CA ARG A 172 -9.82 12.89 31.91
C ARG A 172 -9.81 12.60 33.41
N ASP A 173 -9.52 13.60 34.25
CA ASP A 173 -9.35 13.37 35.69
C ASP A 173 -10.69 13.32 36.41
N ARG A 174 -11.38 14.46 36.46
CA ARG A 174 -12.67 14.63 37.15
C ARG A 174 -13.76 15.23 36.30
N GLY A 175 -13.49 15.61 35.05
CA GLY A 175 -14.46 16.19 34.14
C GLY A 175 -14.84 17.66 34.41
N GLU A 176 -14.05 18.40 35.20
CA GLU A 176 -14.35 19.81 35.53
C GLU A 176 -14.44 20.69 34.26
N LEU A 177 -13.77 20.33 33.17
CA LEU A 177 -13.85 21.07 31.90
C LEU A 177 -15.29 21.14 31.36
N PHE A 178 -16.12 20.12 31.62
CA PHE A 178 -17.54 20.13 31.27
C PHE A 178 -18.35 21.11 32.11
N ASP A 179 -17.94 21.34 33.36
CA ASP A 179 -18.58 22.36 34.23
C ASP A 179 -18.32 23.77 33.70
N VAL A 180 -17.07 24.04 33.31
CA VAL A 180 -16.67 25.31 32.69
C VAL A 180 -17.46 25.55 31.39
N MET A 181 -17.55 24.53 30.53
CA MET A 181 -18.33 24.62 29.29
C MET A 181 -19.81 24.93 29.56
N ALA A 182 -20.46 24.14 30.42
CA ALA A 182 -21.89 24.29 30.71
C ALA A 182 -22.22 25.66 31.30
N GLN A 183 -21.35 26.15 32.21
CA GLN A 183 -21.47 27.51 32.81
C GLN A 183 -21.36 28.59 31.74
N GLN A 184 -20.38 28.49 30.83
CA GLN A 184 -20.18 29.51 29.80
C GLN A 184 -21.26 29.47 28.71
N LEU A 185 -21.81 28.29 28.39
CA LEU A 185 -22.97 28.18 27.50
C LEU A 185 -24.29 28.62 28.15
N GLY A 186 -24.33 28.74 29.48
CA GLY A 186 -25.53 29.12 30.21
C GLY A 186 -26.66 28.07 30.14
N LEU A 187 -26.31 26.79 29.95
CA LEU A 187 -27.26 25.71 29.77
C LEU A 187 -27.20 24.68 30.90
N PRO A 188 -28.36 24.07 31.24
CA PRO A 188 -28.39 22.93 32.16
C PRO A 188 -27.58 21.76 31.60
N LYS A 189 -26.72 21.15 32.40
CA LYS A 189 -25.87 20.02 31.97
C LYS A 189 -26.65 18.87 31.32
N ALA A 190 -27.81 18.52 31.89
CA ALA A 190 -28.66 17.43 31.38
C ALA A 190 -29.22 17.68 29.96
N SER A 191 -29.17 18.94 29.49
CA SER A 191 -29.60 19.28 28.11
C SER A 191 -28.45 19.31 27.11
N ILE A 192 -27.22 19.04 27.54
CA ILE A 192 -26.02 19.04 26.67
C ILE A 192 -25.63 17.59 26.34
N LEU A 193 -25.40 17.31 25.08
CA LEU A 193 -24.84 16.06 24.60
C LEU A 193 -23.35 16.25 24.31
N HIS A 194 -22.51 15.38 24.86
CA HIS A 194 -21.10 15.27 24.45
C HIS A 194 -20.88 14.06 23.53
N VAL A 195 -20.10 14.24 22.47
CA VAL A 195 -19.75 13.22 21.49
C VAL A 195 -18.24 13.09 21.43
N GLY A 196 -17.68 11.91 21.70
CA GLY A 196 -16.25 11.65 21.63
C GLY A 196 -15.90 10.18 21.64
N ASP A 197 -14.64 9.85 21.39
CA ASP A 197 -14.16 8.48 21.17
C ASP A 197 -13.59 7.81 22.43
N ASN A 198 -13.20 8.60 23.44
CA ASN A 198 -12.57 8.05 24.64
C ASN A 198 -13.63 7.61 25.67
N PRO A 199 -13.69 6.30 26.04
CA PRO A 199 -14.69 5.81 26.97
C PRO A 199 -14.70 6.52 28.34
N LEU A 200 -13.51 6.85 28.86
CA LEU A 200 -13.40 7.53 30.16
C LEU A 200 -13.70 9.03 30.03
N ALA A 201 -12.90 9.73 29.22
CA ALA A 201 -12.93 11.18 29.14
C ALA A 201 -14.21 11.74 28.48
N ASP A 202 -14.79 11.00 27.50
CA ASP A 202 -15.90 11.51 26.69
C ASP A 202 -17.23 10.80 26.97
N VAL A 203 -17.24 9.73 27.78
CA VAL A 203 -18.48 9.02 28.13
C VAL A 203 -18.71 8.98 29.64
N GLU A 204 -17.77 8.44 30.40
CA GLU A 204 -17.95 8.27 31.85
C GLU A 204 -17.94 9.61 32.59
N GLN A 205 -16.93 10.45 32.31
CA GLN A 205 -16.77 11.75 32.97
C GLN A 205 -17.93 12.73 32.70
N PRO A 206 -18.36 12.97 31.42
CA PRO A 206 -19.49 13.85 31.20
C PRO A 206 -20.78 13.30 31.84
N ARG A 207 -21.03 12.00 31.83
CA ARG A 207 -22.19 11.41 32.54
C ARG A 207 -22.12 11.62 34.06
N ALA A 208 -20.94 11.42 34.63
CA ALA A 208 -20.74 11.69 36.07
C ALA A 208 -20.97 13.15 36.42
N ARG A 209 -20.79 14.08 35.47
CA ARG A 209 -21.10 15.51 35.62
C ARG A 209 -22.53 15.87 35.26
N GLY A 210 -23.36 14.91 34.86
CA GLY A 210 -24.78 15.10 34.54
C GLY A 210 -25.08 15.50 33.10
N LEU A 211 -24.14 15.37 32.18
CA LEU A 211 -24.35 15.54 30.74
C LEU A 211 -24.87 14.23 30.12
N GLN A 212 -25.45 14.32 28.91
CA GLN A 212 -25.62 13.18 28.04
C GLN A 212 -24.30 12.92 27.31
N ALA A 213 -24.01 11.65 26.99
CA ALA A 213 -22.78 11.31 26.26
C ALA A 213 -23.03 10.21 25.25
N PHE A 214 -22.48 10.37 24.06
CA PHE A 214 -22.45 9.40 22.98
C PHE A 214 -21.01 8.95 22.70
N HIS A 215 -20.76 7.65 22.79
CA HIS A 215 -19.47 7.06 22.47
C HIS A 215 -19.36 6.91 20.95
N TYR A 216 -18.58 7.79 20.33
CA TYR A 216 -18.21 7.66 18.92
C TYR A 216 -17.15 6.58 18.76
N GLN A 217 -17.46 5.58 17.97
CA GLN A 217 -16.52 4.52 17.64
C GLN A 217 -16.19 4.60 16.15
N PRO A 218 -15.00 5.11 15.77
CA PRO A 218 -14.59 5.08 14.37
C PRO A 218 -14.58 3.66 13.84
N ARG A 219 -14.95 3.46 12.58
CA ARG A 219 -14.92 2.14 11.94
C ARG A 219 -13.52 1.53 12.09
N GLN A 220 -13.40 0.55 12.96
CA GLN A 220 -12.20 -0.27 13.07
C GLN A 220 -12.38 -1.50 12.20
N MET A 221 -11.35 -1.83 11.37
CA MET A 221 -11.36 -3.12 10.68
C MET A 221 -11.15 -4.26 11.67
N ALA A 222 -12.08 -5.23 11.63
CA ALA A 222 -11.92 -6.49 12.35
C ALA A 222 -10.65 -7.20 11.85
N GLY A 223 -9.69 -7.47 12.74
CA GLY A 223 -8.50 -8.26 12.45
C GLY A 223 -7.17 -7.54 12.45
N THR A 224 -7.14 -6.22 12.43
CA THR A 224 -5.88 -5.48 12.64
C THR A 224 -5.64 -5.32 14.13
N ARG A 225 -4.92 -6.26 14.75
CA ARG A 225 -4.31 -5.98 16.06
C ARG A 225 -3.27 -4.90 15.84
N PRO A 226 -3.32 -3.78 16.56
CA PRO A 226 -2.27 -2.78 16.50
C PRO A 226 -0.97 -3.45 17.00
N ARG A 227 -0.08 -3.77 16.05
CA ARG A 227 1.30 -4.07 16.39
C ARG A 227 1.96 -2.71 16.60
N PRO A 228 2.77 -2.53 17.65
CA PRO A 228 3.52 -1.29 17.81
C PRO A 228 4.28 -1.02 16.51
N PRO A 229 4.21 0.17 15.92
CA PRO A 229 4.93 0.47 14.69
C PRO A 229 6.43 0.37 14.96
N GLU A 230 7.11 -0.44 14.14
CA GLU A 230 8.56 -0.63 14.21
C GLU A 230 9.32 0.52 13.55
N SER A 231 8.61 1.36 12.77
CA SER A 231 9.17 2.50 12.04
C SER A 231 8.12 3.58 11.77
N LEU A 232 8.57 4.79 11.44
CA LEU A 232 7.69 5.88 11.03
C LEU A 232 6.86 5.51 9.78
N ASP A 233 7.43 4.79 8.82
CA ASP A 233 6.71 4.39 7.60
C ASP A 233 5.60 3.37 7.91
N THR A 234 5.82 2.46 8.86
CA THR A 234 4.79 1.55 9.37
C THR A 234 3.70 2.32 10.10
N SER A 235 4.06 3.31 10.90
CA SER A 235 3.12 4.20 11.58
C SER A 235 2.24 4.97 10.58
N ILE A 236 2.85 5.58 9.58
CA ILE A 236 2.13 6.27 8.49
C ILE A 236 1.18 5.31 7.77
N SER A 237 1.62 4.10 7.44
CA SER A 237 0.79 3.12 6.75
C SER A 237 -0.46 2.75 7.56
N HIS A 238 -0.31 2.50 8.85
CA HIS A 238 -1.42 2.24 9.76
C HIS A 238 -2.32 3.46 9.94
N GLY A 239 -1.72 4.64 10.06
CA GLY A 239 -2.45 5.90 10.19
C GLY A 239 -3.29 6.22 8.96
N LEU A 240 -2.72 6.08 7.76
CA LEU A 240 -3.43 6.26 6.50
C LEU A 240 -4.62 5.30 6.38
N TRP A 241 -4.44 4.04 6.77
CA TRP A 241 -5.55 3.11 6.82
C TRP A 241 -6.66 3.59 7.76
N ARG A 242 -6.31 4.02 8.98
CA ARG A 242 -7.26 4.51 9.98
C ARG A 242 -8.09 5.70 9.47
N VAL A 243 -7.46 6.61 8.73
CA VAL A 243 -8.12 7.78 8.14
C VAL A 243 -9.01 7.41 6.96
N HIS A 244 -8.53 6.57 6.03
CA HIS A 244 -9.19 6.30 4.75
C HIS A 244 -10.01 5.00 4.71
N ALA A 245 -10.00 4.19 5.79
CA ALA A 245 -10.74 2.92 5.86
C ALA A 245 -12.26 3.08 5.65
N ARG A 246 -12.81 4.23 6.01
CA ARG A 246 -14.24 4.54 5.85
C ARG A 246 -14.68 4.66 4.39
N ASP A 247 -13.76 5.04 3.49
CA ASP A 247 -14.03 5.24 2.06
C ASP A 247 -13.85 3.94 1.26
N ILE A 248 -13.42 2.87 1.93
CA ILE A 248 -13.13 1.58 1.32
C ILE A 248 -14.05 0.52 1.97
N GLU A 249 -14.75 -0.25 1.13
CA GLU A 249 -15.61 -1.33 1.64
C GLU A 249 -14.78 -2.33 2.44
N PRO A 250 -15.12 -2.60 3.72
CA PRO A 250 -14.38 -3.51 4.57
C PRO A 250 -14.34 -4.93 3.97
N ASN A 251 -13.18 -5.61 4.10
CA ASN A 251 -12.96 -6.95 3.58
C ASN A 251 -13.10 -7.08 2.05
N SER A 252 -13.08 -5.97 1.32
CA SER A 252 -13.06 -5.97 -0.14
C SER A 252 -11.66 -6.22 -0.69
N LEU A 253 -11.59 -6.54 -1.98
CA LEU A 253 -10.31 -6.66 -2.69
C LEU A 253 -9.55 -5.32 -2.74
N ALA A 254 -10.28 -4.19 -2.80
CA ALA A 254 -9.68 -2.87 -2.71
C ALA A 254 -9.07 -2.61 -1.33
N ALA A 255 -9.73 -3.06 -0.25
CA ALA A 255 -9.16 -2.99 1.10
C ALA A 255 -7.87 -3.81 1.21
N LEU A 256 -7.85 -5.01 0.63
CA LEU A 256 -6.65 -5.86 0.57
C LEU A 256 -5.52 -5.16 -0.21
N GLY A 257 -5.86 -4.57 -1.36
CA GLY A 257 -4.92 -3.76 -2.17
C GLY A 257 -4.37 -2.57 -1.40
N TYR A 258 -5.21 -1.84 -0.69
CA TYR A 258 -4.81 -0.68 0.11
C TYR A 258 -3.86 -1.06 1.27
N LEU A 259 -4.27 -2.07 2.06
CA LEU A 259 -3.56 -2.49 3.28
C LEU A 259 -2.21 -3.16 3.01
N HIS A 260 -2.13 -3.97 1.97
CA HIS A 260 -0.99 -4.83 1.73
C HIS A 260 -0.33 -4.56 0.37
N GLY A 261 -1.11 -4.42 -0.69
CA GLY A 261 -0.61 -4.15 -2.04
C GLY A 261 0.09 -2.79 -2.12
N GLY A 262 -0.53 -1.74 -1.60
CA GLY A 262 0.02 -0.38 -1.62
C GLY A 262 1.37 -0.26 -0.93
N PRO A 263 1.52 -0.62 0.34
CA PRO A 263 2.81 -0.61 1.04
C PRO A 263 3.87 -1.47 0.36
N ALA A 264 3.53 -2.68 -0.10
CA ALA A 264 4.47 -3.59 -0.76
C ALA A 264 4.98 -3.01 -2.08
N ASN A 265 4.08 -2.53 -2.95
CA ASN A 265 4.44 -1.95 -4.24
C ASN A 265 5.23 -0.65 -4.09
N LEU A 266 4.81 0.24 -3.18
CA LEU A 266 5.47 1.51 -2.95
C LEU A 266 6.88 1.31 -2.37
N GLY A 267 7.02 0.43 -1.38
CA GLY A 267 8.32 0.09 -0.79
C GLY A 267 9.26 -0.56 -1.82
N PHE A 268 8.73 -1.42 -2.70
CA PHE A 268 9.52 -2.01 -3.76
C PHE A 268 9.97 -0.97 -4.80
N LEU A 269 9.11 -0.04 -5.20
CA LEU A 269 9.47 1.05 -6.10
C LEU A 269 10.53 1.99 -5.49
N GLN A 270 10.45 2.30 -4.21
CA GLN A 270 11.46 3.08 -3.51
C GLN A 270 12.81 2.37 -3.52
N TRP A 271 12.83 1.07 -3.23
CA TRP A 271 14.03 0.26 -3.29
C TRP A 271 14.60 0.19 -4.72
N ILE A 272 13.74 0.03 -5.74
CA ILE A 272 14.15 0.05 -7.16
C ILE A 272 14.82 1.38 -7.52
N ALA A 273 14.26 2.51 -7.09
CA ALA A 273 14.81 3.83 -7.38
C ALA A 273 16.24 3.97 -6.85
N GLU A 274 16.46 3.60 -5.61
CA GLU A 274 17.79 3.65 -4.99
C GLU A 274 18.76 2.65 -5.63
N ARG A 275 18.32 1.43 -5.87
CA ARG A 275 19.13 0.38 -6.48
C ARG A 275 19.52 0.72 -7.92
N ALA A 276 18.59 1.24 -8.72
CA ALA A 276 18.84 1.64 -10.10
C ALA A 276 19.86 2.77 -10.18
N ARG A 277 19.80 3.72 -9.23
CA ARG A 277 20.81 4.78 -9.11
C ARG A 277 22.20 4.22 -8.80
N GLN A 278 22.31 3.27 -7.87
CA GLN A 278 23.58 2.63 -7.49
C GLN A 278 24.18 1.83 -8.64
N ASP A 279 23.36 1.07 -9.36
CA ASP A 279 23.79 0.21 -10.46
C ASP A 279 23.95 0.98 -11.79
N GLY A 280 23.59 2.28 -11.85
CA GLY A 280 23.66 3.11 -13.03
C GLY A 280 22.75 2.60 -14.16
N ILE A 281 21.55 2.16 -13.83
CA ILE A 281 20.57 1.65 -14.80
C ILE A 281 20.07 2.79 -15.70
N GLU A 282 20.08 2.55 -17.00
CA GLU A 282 19.62 3.50 -18.02
C GLU A 282 18.12 3.36 -18.29
N GLN A 283 17.56 2.14 -18.13
CA GLN A 283 16.15 1.89 -18.35
C GLN A 283 15.62 0.73 -17.50
N LEU A 284 14.40 0.89 -16.97
CA LEU A 284 13.66 -0.15 -16.25
C LEU A 284 12.60 -0.77 -17.16
N LEU A 285 12.51 -2.09 -17.11
CA LEU A 285 11.50 -2.87 -17.81
C LEU A 285 10.61 -3.56 -16.76
N PHE A 286 9.45 -2.99 -16.48
CA PHE A 286 8.45 -3.61 -15.62
C PHE A 286 7.80 -4.78 -16.38
N LEU A 287 8.14 -6.01 -16.00
CA LEU A 287 7.70 -7.20 -16.73
C LEU A 287 6.19 -7.41 -16.62
N SER A 288 5.63 -7.95 -17.70
CA SER A 288 4.20 -8.21 -17.83
C SER A 288 3.67 -9.12 -16.75
N ARG A 289 2.57 -8.73 -16.26
CA ARG A 289 1.70 -8.90 -15.13
C ARG A 289 2.28 -8.27 -13.85
N ASP A 290 3.36 -8.76 -13.33
CA ASP A 290 3.94 -8.35 -12.04
C ASP A 290 4.36 -6.87 -12.00
N GLY A 291 4.79 -6.32 -13.12
CA GLY A 291 5.17 -4.92 -13.23
C GLY A 291 4.02 -3.94 -13.50
N TYR A 292 2.78 -4.41 -13.68
CA TYR A 292 1.65 -3.57 -14.08
C TYR A 292 1.34 -2.46 -13.07
N ILE A 293 1.13 -2.83 -11.82
CA ILE A 293 0.82 -1.87 -10.78
C ILE A 293 2.01 -0.96 -10.44
N LEU A 294 3.24 -1.49 -10.55
CA LEU A 294 4.47 -0.71 -10.38
C LEU A 294 4.57 0.41 -11.43
N ASP A 295 4.32 0.11 -12.71
CA ASP A 295 4.30 1.10 -13.78
C ASP A 295 3.23 2.19 -13.53
N ARG A 296 2.04 1.81 -13.09
CA ARG A 296 0.96 2.74 -12.79
C ARG A 296 1.27 3.68 -11.62
N ILE A 297 1.82 3.13 -10.53
CA ILE A 297 2.22 3.94 -9.37
C ILE A 297 3.41 4.84 -9.75
N ALA A 298 4.39 4.33 -10.49
CA ALA A 298 5.56 5.09 -10.93
C ALA A 298 5.19 6.31 -11.80
N ARG A 299 4.18 6.17 -12.70
CA ARG A 299 3.69 7.27 -13.55
C ARG A 299 3.04 8.42 -12.76
N ASN A 300 2.60 8.18 -11.54
CA ASN A 300 2.02 9.20 -10.66
C ASN A 300 3.10 10.01 -9.91
N ASN A 301 4.39 9.79 -10.17
CA ASN A 301 5.52 10.49 -9.55
C ASN A 301 5.49 10.50 -8.00
N VAL A 302 5.04 9.40 -7.41
CA VAL A 302 4.89 9.26 -5.94
C VAL A 302 6.15 8.71 -5.25
N VAL A 303 7.19 8.40 -6.02
CA VAL A 303 8.49 7.89 -5.54
C VAL A 303 9.63 8.80 -5.97
N ALA A 304 10.84 8.53 -5.46
CA ALA A 304 12.06 9.18 -5.93
C ALA A 304 12.23 9.02 -7.46
N PRO A 305 12.95 9.92 -8.15
CA PRO A 305 13.15 9.84 -9.59
C PRO A 305 13.66 8.46 -10.01
N LEU A 306 12.95 7.83 -10.92
CA LEU A 306 13.31 6.59 -11.57
C LEU A 306 14.02 6.88 -12.90
N PRO A 307 14.92 6.00 -13.38
CA PRO A 307 15.34 6.00 -14.77
C PRO A 307 14.13 5.90 -15.71
N PRO A 308 14.27 6.21 -17.01
CA PRO A 308 13.25 5.89 -18.01
C PRO A 308 12.72 4.47 -17.81
N PHE A 309 11.40 4.29 -17.85
CA PHE A 309 10.78 3.00 -17.60
C PHE A 309 9.64 2.72 -18.56
N SER A 310 9.33 1.44 -18.72
CA SER A 310 8.18 0.99 -19.51
C SER A 310 7.59 -0.29 -18.94
N TYR A 311 6.26 -0.41 -19.05
CA TYR A 311 5.59 -1.70 -18.88
C TYR A 311 5.89 -2.57 -20.09
N PHE A 312 6.62 -3.66 -19.88
CA PHE A 312 7.19 -4.46 -20.96
C PHE A 312 6.41 -5.77 -21.15
N LEU A 313 5.65 -5.83 -22.25
CA LEU A 313 4.79 -6.97 -22.59
C LEU A 313 5.62 -8.17 -23.03
N GLY A 314 5.93 -9.04 -22.09
CA GLY A 314 6.68 -10.27 -22.34
C GLY A 314 6.53 -11.23 -21.17
N SER A 315 6.96 -12.44 -21.35
CA SER A 315 6.91 -13.48 -20.33
C SER A 315 8.02 -14.49 -20.54
N ARG A 316 8.23 -15.35 -19.54
CA ARG A 316 9.14 -16.50 -19.68
C ARG A 316 8.83 -17.32 -20.93
N THR A 317 7.55 -17.57 -21.24
CA THR A 317 7.14 -18.31 -22.43
C THR A 317 7.55 -17.59 -23.71
N ALA A 318 7.21 -16.31 -23.85
CA ALA A 318 7.56 -15.52 -25.04
C ALA A 318 9.09 -15.43 -25.24
N TYR A 319 9.86 -15.22 -24.17
CA TYR A 319 11.33 -15.17 -24.27
C TYR A 319 11.95 -16.51 -24.58
N THR A 320 11.45 -17.61 -23.99
CA THR A 320 11.92 -18.96 -24.31
C THR A 320 11.64 -19.31 -25.76
N LEU A 321 10.46 -18.96 -26.27
CA LEU A 321 10.16 -19.16 -27.72
C LEU A 321 11.10 -18.31 -28.59
N ALA A 322 11.37 -17.07 -28.24
CA ALA A 322 12.30 -16.23 -28.98
C ALA A 322 13.74 -16.80 -29.00
N ALA A 323 14.16 -17.49 -27.95
CA ALA A 323 15.48 -18.12 -27.84
C ALA A 323 15.61 -19.43 -28.65
N MET A 324 14.49 -20.12 -28.97
CA MET A 324 14.53 -21.40 -29.71
C MET A 324 14.91 -21.22 -31.17
N THR A 325 15.84 -22.05 -31.65
CA THR A 325 16.30 -22.16 -33.04
C THR A 325 16.28 -23.62 -33.47
N ALA A 326 16.53 -23.88 -34.75
CA ALA A 326 16.67 -25.25 -35.23
C ALA A 326 17.81 -26.02 -34.55
N ASP A 327 18.92 -25.32 -34.24
CA ASP A 327 20.12 -25.92 -33.67
C ASP A 327 19.97 -26.29 -32.19
N ASN A 328 19.13 -25.55 -31.44
CA ASN A 328 18.96 -25.76 -29.99
C ASN A 328 17.59 -26.33 -29.61
N PHE A 329 16.71 -26.62 -30.55
CA PHE A 329 15.33 -27.04 -30.30
C PHE A 329 15.21 -28.19 -29.29
N ALA A 330 16.06 -29.23 -29.46
CA ALA A 330 16.02 -30.40 -28.59
C ALA A 330 16.26 -30.07 -27.11
N SER A 331 17.08 -29.06 -26.80
CA SER A 331 17.35 -28.64 -25.44
C SER A 331 16.15 -27.96 -24.75
N PHE A 332 15.16 -27.49 -25.51
CA PHE A 332 13.93 -26.88 -25.01
C PHE A 332 12.73 -27.85 -24.90
N LEU A 333 12.88 -29.12 -25.27
CA LEU A 333 11.81 -30.11 -25.07
C LEU A 333 11.33 -30.21 -23.62
N PRO A 334 12.21 -30.16 -22.59
CA PRO A 334 11.76 -30.14 -21.19
C PRO A 334 10.87 -28.94 -20.86
N PHE A 335 11.15 -27.78 -21.45
CA PHE A 335 10.30 -26.58 -21.27
C PHE A 335 8.94 -26.80 -21.96
N LEU A 336 8.90 -27.31 -23.19
CA LEU A 336 7.66 -27.56 -23.91
C LEU A 336 6.76 -28.59 -23.21
N LEU A 337 7.36 -29.53 -22.46
CA LEU A 337 6.66 -30.55 -21.68
C LEU A 337 6.35 -30.12 -20.24
N SER A 338 6.96 -29.00 -19.76
CA SER A 338 6.74 -28.56 -18.38
C SER A 338 5.29 -28.14 -18.13
N GLY A 339 4.71 -28.50 -16.97
CA GLY A 339 3.33 -28.16 -16.62
C GLY A 339 2.27 -28.78 -17.57
N SER A 340 2.59 -29.90 -18.24
CA SER A 340 1.70 -30.57 -19.20
C SER A 340 0.77 -31.59 -18.55
N HIS A 341 1.03 -32.00 -17.32
CA HIS A 341 0.26 -33.05 -16.66
C HIS A 341 -1.24 -32.75 -16.62
N GLY A 342 -2.05 -33.68 -17.09
CA GLY A 342 -3.51 -33.55 -17.13
C GLY A 342 -4.07 -32.77 -18.33
N LEU A 343 -3.22 -32.13 -19.15
CA LEU A 343 -3.65 -31.44 -20.38
C LEU A 343 -3.94 -32.45 -21.51
N ALA A 344 -4.74 -32.04 -22.49
CA ALA A 344 -4.78 -32.71 -23.77
C ALA A 344 -3.50 -32.42 -24.57
N PRO A 345 -3.01 -33.36 -25.42
CA PRO A 345 -1.80 -33.16 -26.22
C PRO A 345 -1.86 -31.90 -27.13
N ALA A 346 -3.03 -31.58 -27.70
CA ALA A 346 -3.23 -30.38 -28.50
C ALA A 346 -2.98 -29.10 -27.73
N GLU A 347 -3.39 -29.04 -26.46
CA GLU A 347 -3.23 -27.88 -25.57
C GLU A 347 -1.75 -27.53 -25.34
N LEU A 348 -0.80 -28.48 -25.47
CA LEU A 348 0.63 -28.18 -25.42
C LEU A 348 1.09 -27.27 -26.56
N LEU A 349 0.50 -27.39 -27.74
CA LEU A 349 0.82 -26.53 -28.87
C LEU A 349 0.08 -25.19 -28.75
N GLU A 350 -1.20 -25.23 -28.38
CA GLU A 350 -2.03 -24.04 -28.24
C GLU A 350 -1.46 -23.04 -27.21
N ARG A 351 -0.96 -23.54 -26.07
CA ARG A 351 -0.37 -22.67 -25.00
C ARG A 351 0.90 -21.92 -25.45
N ILE A 352 1.50 -22.29 -26.57
CA ILE A 352 2.63 -21.59 -27.17
C ILE A 352 2.26 -20.94 -28.52
N GLY A 353 0.96 -20.82 -28.79
CA GLY A 353 0.43 -20.16 -29.99
C GLY A 353 0.66 -20.96 -31.29
N VAL A 354 0.81 -22.29 -31.21
CA VAL A 354 0.99 -23.19 -32.36
C VAL A 354 -0.31 -23.93 -32.63
N THR A 355 -0.79 -23.89 -33.85
CA THR A 355 -1.98 -24.66 -34.28
C THR A 355 -1.66 -26.16 -34.27
N PRO A 356 -2.44 -27.00 -33.56
CA PRO A 356 -2.28 -28.44 -33.59
C PRO A 356 -2.56 -29.00 -34.97
N PRO A 357 -2.04 -30.22 -35.28
CA PRO A 357 -2.52 -30.99 -36.42
C PRO A 357 -4.02 -31.27 -36.34
N ALA A 358 -4.62 -31.65 -37.48
CA ALA A 358 -6.02 -32.07 -37.49
C ALA A 358 -6.25 -33.24 -36.50
N LEU A 359 -7.40 -33.22 -35.81
CA LEU A 359 -7.74 -34.19 -34.76
C LEU A 359 -7.56 -35.66 -35.24
N ALA A 360 -7.92 -35.98 -36.48
CA ALA A 360 -7.70 -37.31 -37.03
C ALA A 360 -6.24 -37.73 -36.98
N VAL A 361 -5.30 -36.83 -37.33
CA VAL A 361 -3.86 -37.09 -37.25
C VAL A 361 -3.41 -37.29 -35.80
N MET A 362 -3.92 -36.46 -34.90
CA MET A 362 -3.61 -36.58 -33.45
C MET A 362 -4.11 -37.92 -32.90
N THR A 363 -5.31 -38.35 -33.29
CA THR A 363 -5.91 -39.63 -32.89
C THR A 363 -5.10 -40.82 -33.44
N ASP A 364 -4.69 -40.80 -34.71
CA ASP A 364 -3.85 -41.83 -35.31
C ASP A 364 -2.48 -41.96 -34.62
N LEU A 365 -1.96 -40.85 -34.06
CA LEU A 365 -0.73 -40.86 -33.27
C LEU A 365 -0.97 -41.29 -31.81
N GLY A 366 -2.20 -41.61 -31.40
CA GLY A 366 -2.58 -41.90 -30.02
C GLY A 366 -2.43 -40.69 -29.10
N LEU A 367 -2.70 -39.50 -29.64
CA LEU A 367 -2.64 -38.19 -28.96
C LEU A 367 -3.95 -37.40 -29.13
N GLY A 368 -5.09 -38.13 -29.29
CA GLY A 368 -6.41 -37.53 -29.46
C GLY A 368 -6.90 -36.75 -28.23
N ASP A 369 -8.06 -36.12 -28.35
CA ASP A 369 -8.62 -35.22 -27.30
C ASP A 369 -9.05 -35.95 -26.01
N ASP A 370 -9.24 -37.27 -26.09
CA ASP A 370 -9.54 -38.15 -24.95
C ASP A 370 -8.29 -38.50 -24.12
N VAL A 371 -7.10 -38.23 -24.65
CA VAL A 371 -5.82 -38.53 -23.99
C VAL A 371 -5.46 -37.39 -23.02
N ARG A 372 -4.98 -37.76 -21.83
CA ARG A 372 -4.39 -36.81 -20.88
C ARG A 372 -2.92 -37.11 -20.69
N VAL A 373 -2.13 -36.03 -20.71
CA VAL A 373 -0.68 -36.11 -20.54
C VAL A 373 -0.32 -36.62 -19.15
N THR A 374 0.47 -37.69 -19.15
CA THR A 374 1.10 -38.27 -17.96
C THR A 374 2.60 -38.44 -18.18
N PRO A 375 3.42 -38.66 -17.16
CA PRO A 375 4.84 -38.93 -17.34
C PRO A 375 5.16 -40.05 -18.31
N ALA A 376 4.30 -41.09 -18.39
CA ALA A 376 4.46 -42.21 -19.33
C ALA A 376 4.34 -41.80 -20.79
N LEU A 377 3.69 -40.69 -21.11
CA LEU A 377 3.54 -40.16 -22.47
C LEU A 377 4.65 -39.18 -22.87
N HIS A 378 5.53 -38.77 -21.97
CA HIS A 378 6.52 -37.72 -22.23
C HIS A 378 7.44 -38.09 -23.42
N ASP A 379 7.92 -39.32 -23.54
CA ASP A 379 8.78 -39.73 -24.66
C ASP A 379 8.04 -39.70 -26.01
N ARG A 380 6.76 -40.07 -26.05
CA ARG A 380 5.93 -39.99 -27.26
C ARG A 380 5.69 -38.52 -27.62
N LEU A 381 5.34 -37.68 -26.64
CA LEU A 381 5.14 -36.27 -26.87
C LEU A 381 6.42 -35.55 -27.29
N ALA A 382 7.57 -35.88 -26.72
CA ALA A 382 8.85 -35.31 -27.12
C ALA A 382 9.15 -35.62 -28.60
N ARG A 383 8.90 -36.88 -29.06
CA ARG A 383 9.05 -37.26 -30.46
C ARG A 383 8.06 -36.54 -31.37
N PHE A 384 6.80 -36.41 -30.94
CA PHE A 384 5.78 -35.64 -31.65
C PHE A 384 6.16 -34.16 -31.78
N LEU A 385 6.53 -33.49 -30.70
CA LEU A 385 6.96 -32.08 -30.71
C LEU A 385 8.20 -31.89 -31.59
N TYR A 386 9.13 -32.83 -31.57
CA TYR A 386 10.31 -32.78 -32.45
C TYR A 386 9.94 -32.96 -33.92
N ALA A 387 9.00 -33.85 -34.23
CA ALA A 387 8.49 -34.03 -35.61
C ALA A 387 7.74 -32.77 -36.08
N TRP A 388 6.97 -32.12 -35.18
CA TRP A 388 6.19 -30.89 -35.46
C TRP A 388 7.01 -29.60 -35.29
N ARG A 389 8.32 -29.71 -35.04
CA ARG A 389 9.19 -28.56 -34.67
C ARG A 389 9.17 -27.40 -35.67
N TRP A 390 8.97 -27.65 -36.95
CA TRP A 390 8.98 -26.58 -37.94
C TRP A 390 7.81 -25.61 -37.80
N GLU A 391 6.65 -26.09 -37.39
CA GLU A 391 5.50 -25.22 -37.08
C GLU A 391 5.77 -24.45 -35.80
N ILE A 392 6.36 -25.07 -34.78
CA ILE A 392 6.79 -24.40 -33.56
C ILE A 392 7.83 -23.32 -33.89
N LEU A 393 8.84 -23.64 -34.70
CA LEU A 393 9.91 -22.71 -35.07
C LEU A 393 9.39 -21.50 -35.88
N LYS A 394 8.29 -21.61 -36.63
CA LYS A 394 7.65 -20.46 -37.29
C LYS A 394 7.14 -19.45 -36.25
N VAL A 395 6.52 -19.94 -35.15
CA VAL A 395 6.10 -19.09 -34.05
C VAL A 395 7.31 -18.47 -33.33
N CYS A 396 8.35 -19.26 -33.07
CA CYS A 396 9.60 -18.81 -32.48
C CYS A 396 10.26 -17.68 -33.29
N GLN A 397 10.33 -17.83 -34.61
CA GLN A 397 10.90 -16.81 -35.50
C GLN A 397 10.09 -15.51 -35.49
N ARG A 398 8.75 -15.61 -35.56
CA ARG A 398 7.86 -14.43 -35.46
C ARG A 398 8.04 -13.71 -34.10
N THR A 399 7.99 -14.45 -33.01
CA THR A 399 8.16 -13.91 -31.66
C THR A 399 9.52 -13.24 -31.48
N ARG A 400 10.60 -13.86 -32.01
CA ARG A 400 11.96 -13.29 -31.96
C ARG A 400 12.07 -11.99 -32.75
N GLY A 401 11.54 -11.96 -33.98
CA GLY A 401 11.55 -10.75 -34.80
C GLY A 401 10.73 -9.60 -34.16
N ALA A 402 9.57 -9.93 -33.62
CA ALA A 402 8.75 -8.97 -32.90
C ALA A 402 9.44 -8.47 -31.62
N LEU A 403 10.06 -9.34 -30.83
CA LEU A 403 10.82 -8.96 -29.63
C LEU A 403 11.93 -7.97 -29.98
N TYR A 404 12.71 -8.21 -31.04
CA TYR A 404 13.75 -7.30 -31.47
C TYR A 404 13.20 -5.89 -31.80
N ARG A 405 12.10 -5.81 -32.55
CA ARG A 405 11.46 -4.54 -32.90
C ARG A 405 10.90 -3.84 -31.66
N TYR A 406 10.36 -4.61 -30.71
CA TYR A 406 9.85 -4.07 -29.46
C TYR A 406 10.95 -3.42 -28.61
N LEU A 407 12.09 -4.10 -28.48
CA LEU A 407 13.26 -3.58 -27.79
C LEU A 407 13.79 -2.28 -28.44
N ARG A 408 13.86 -2.26 -29.78
CA ARG A 408 14.29 -1.08 -30.52
C ARG A 408 13.30 0.10 -30.36
N LYS A 409 11.99 -0.18 -30.37
CA LYS A 409 10.94 0.83 -30.12
C LYS A 409 11.03 1.38 -28.70
N ALA A 410 11.41 0.56 -27.73
CA ALA A 410 11.66 0.97 -26.35
C ALA A 410 12.95 1.78 -26.18
N GLY A 411 13.71 2.06 -27.25
CA GLY A 411 14.93 2.87 -27.20
C GLY A 411 16.20 2.10 -26.82
N LEU A 412 16.13 0.77 -26.67
CA LEU A 412 17.27 -0.03 -26.24
C LEU A 412 18.31 -0.17 -27.36
N HIS A 413 19.59 -0.07 -27.00
CA HIS A 413 20.74 -0.19 -27.88
C HIS A 413 21.79 -1.15 -27.31
N ALA A 414 22.69 -1.64 -28.15
CA ALA A 414 23.77 -2.52 -27.72
C ALA A 414 24.61 -1.87 -26.61
N GLY A 415 24.87 -2.62 -25.55
CA GLY A 415 25.64 -2.17 -24.38
C GLY A 415 24.82 -1.39 -23.36
N ALA A 416 23.52 -1.09 -23.59
CA ALA A 416 22.69 -0.41 -22.61
C ALA A 416 22.54 -1.25 -21.34
N ARG A 417 22.57 -0.57 -20.20
CA ARG A 417 22.38 -1.16 -18.87
C ARG A 417 20.91 -1.08 -18.49
N VAL A 418 20.24 -2.22 -18.42
CA VAL A 418 18.80 -2.32 -18.19
C VAL A 418 18.49 -3.18 -16.96
N ALA A 419 17.41 -2.86 -16.25
CA ALA A 419 16.90 -3.75 -15.21
C ALA A 419 15.52 -4.28 -15.60
N VAL A 420 15.35 -5.61 -15.55
CA VAL A 420 14.05 -6.26 -15.59
C VAL A 420 13.50 -6.34 -14.17
N VAL A 421 12.26 -5.90 -13.98
CA VAL A 421 11.60 -5.86 -12.68
C VAL A 421 10.51 -6.91 -12.65
N ASP A 422 10.57 -7.79 -11.65
CA ASP A 422 9.71 -8.97 -11.50
C ASP A 422 9.42 -9.22 -10.00
N VAL A 423 8.34 -9.91 -9.64
CA VAL A 423 8.06 -10.27 -8.24
C VAL A 423 9.03 -11.31 -7.73
N GLY A 424 9.40 -12.29 -8.49
CA GLY A 424 10.33 -13.33 -8.05
C GLY A 424 10.32 -14.57 -8.95
N TRP A 425 10.75 -15.70 -8.49
CA TRP A 425 11.29 -16.11 -7.18
C TRP A 425 12.72 -16.67 -7.34
N SER A 426 13.07 -17.01 -8.59
CA SER A 426 14.33 -17.71 -8.89
C SER A 426 15.05 -17.21 -10.14
N GLY A 427 14.60 -16.11 -10.77
CA GLY A 427 15.26 -15.48 -11.93
C GLY A 427 15.06 -16.21 -13.27
N THR A 428 14.07 -17.08 -13.41
CA THR A 428 13.82 -17.84 -14.66
C THR A 428 13.40 -16.96 -15.83
N THR A 429 12.65 -15.90 -15.58
CA THR A 429 12.22 -14.95 -16.61
C THR A 429 13.40 -14.14 -17.14
N GLN A 430 14.29 -13.69 -16.25
CA GLN A 430 15.53 -13.01 -16.65
C GLN A 430 16.43 -13.91 -17.49
N GLU A 431 16.64 -15.17 -17.07
CA GLU A 431 17.44 -16.13 -17.84
C GLU A 431 16.91 -16.32 -19.27
N ALA A 432 15.59 -16.49 -19.41
CA ALA A 432 14.94 -16.62 -20.71
C ALA A 432 15.10 -15.34 -21.56
N PHE A 433 14.98 -14.16 -20.93
CA PHE A 433 15.17 -12.87 -21.58
C PHE A 433 16.61 -12.71 -22.08
N GLU A 434 17.62 -12.97 -21.25
CA GLU A 434 19.03 -12.91 -21.63
C GLU A 434 19.37 -13.88 -22.78
N LEU A 435 18.85 -15.12 -22.72
CA LEU A 435 19.03 -16.09 -23.81
C LEU A 435 18.41 -15.62 -25.12
N ALA A 436 17.24 -14.99 -25.09
CA ALA A 436 16.58 -14.46 -26.27
C ALA A 436 17.34 -13.27 -26.86
N LEU A 437 18.04 -12.49 -26.04
CA LEU A 437 18.76 -11.30 -26.46
C LEU A 437 20.14 -11.57 -27.05
N GLN A 438 20.84 -12.61 -26.58
CA GLN A 438 22.22 -12.89 -27.00
C GLN A 438 22.46 -12.79 -28.52
N PRO A 439 21.60 -13.35 -29.42
CA PRO A 439 21.77 -13.24 -30.85
C PRO A 439 21.26 -11.92 -31.46
N LEU A 440 20.53 -11.08 -30.70
CA LEU A 440 19.80 -9.93 -31.23
C LEU A 440 20.42 -8.58 -30.82
N LEU A 441 20.64 -8.42 -29.53
CA LEU A 441 21.03 -7.15 -28.93
C LEU A 441 21.73 -7.41 -27.59
N PRO A 442 23.07 -7.27 -27.52
CA PRO A 442 23.79 -7.48 -26.28
C PRO A 442 23.49 -6.32 -25.31
N LEU A 443 22.77 -6.62 -24.23
CA LEU A 443 22.47 -5.72 -23.13
C LEU A 443 23.20 -6.17 -21.86
N GLU A 444 23.48 -5.21 -20.97
CA GLU A 444 23.85 -5.50 -19.59
C GLU A 444 22.57 -5.58 -18.75
N VAL A 445 22.11 -6.82 -18.47
CA VAL A 445 20.81 -7.06 -17.81
C VAL A 445 20.99 -7.27 -16.32
N HIS A 446 20.24 -6.48 -15.52
CA HIS A 446 20.05 -6.67 -14.08
C HIS A 446 18.64 -7.20 -13.83
N GLY A 447 18.47 -8.06 -12.83
CA GLY A 447 17.15 -8.48 -12.35
C GLY A 447 16.86 -7.85 -11.01
N TYR A 448 15.74 -7.15 -10.89
CA TYR A 448 15.24 -6.57 -9.65
C TYR A 448 13.97 -7.28 -9.22
N TYR A 449 14.03 -7.88 -8.05
CA TYR A 449 12.98 -8.75 -7.55
C TYR A 449 12.38 -8.23 -6.24
N PHE A 450 11.07 -8.41 -6.08
CA PHE A 450 10.47 -8.21 -4.77
C PHE A 450 11.02 -9.23 -3.77
N CYS A 451 11.04 -10.52 -4.15
CA CYS A 451 11.60 -11.57 -3.31
C CYS A 451 12.37 -12.61 -4.13
N LEU A 452 13.58 -12.94 -3.68
CA LEU A 452 14.36 -14.07 -4.19
C LEU A 452 14.43 -15.17 -3.12
N ALA A 453 13.84 -16.32 -3.43
CA ALA A 453 13.85 -17.50 -2.57
C ALA A 453 15.13 -18.33 -2.74
N ASP A 454 15.57 -18.99 -1.66
CA ASP A 454 16.75 -19.88 -1.69
C ASP A 454 16.40 -21.24 -2.32
N THR A 455 16.00 -21.21 -3.58
CA THR A 455 15.74 -22.42 -4.37
C THR A 455 16.99 -22.91 -5.07
N PRO A 456 17.12 -24.23 -5.35
CA PRO A 456 18.25 -24.75 -6.13
C PRO A 456 18.39 -24.06 -7.49
N GLU A 457 17.27 -23.68 -8.12
CA GLU A 457 17.22 -22.95 -9.37
C GLU A 457 17.82 -21.56 -9.27
N ARG A 458 17.48 -20.79 -8.22
CA ARG A 458 18.07 -19.47 -7.96
C ARG A 458 19.58 -19.59 -7.72
N LEU A 459 20.00 -20.54 -6.88
CA LEU A 459 21.41 -20.72 -6.53
C LEU A 459 22.28 -21.03 -7.76
N ARG A 460 21.76 -21.83 -8.71
CA ARG A 460 22.47 -22.10 -9.99
C ARG A 460 22.63 -20.86 -10.86
N ARG A 461 21.74 -19.87 -10.73
CA ARG A 461 21.77 -18.63 -11.52
C ARG A 461 22.60 -17.54 -10.86
N ALA A 462 22.72 -17.52 -9.54
CA ALA A 462 23.37 -16.47 -8.77
C ALA A 462 24.82 -16.17 -9.22
N GLY A 463 25.55 -17.18 -9.75
CA GLY A 463 26.91 -16.98 -10.28
C GLY A 463 26.96 -16.53 -11.75
N LYS A 464 25.81 -16.44 -12.45
CA LYS A 464 25.74 -16.16 -13.90
C LYS A 464 24.96 -14.90 -14.23
N GLN A 465 24.02 -14.52 -13.37
CA GLN A 465 23.10 -13.42 -13.56
C GLN A 465 23.27 -12.36 -12.47
N ARG A 466 23.08 -11.10 -12.83
CA ARG A 466 23.05 -10.00 -11.87
C ARG A 466 21.63 -9.88 -11.32
N MET A 467 21.42 -10.42 -10.13
CA MET A 467 20.13 -10.42 -9.44
C MET A 467 20.23 -9.69 -8.12
N ALA A 468 19.29 -8.82 -7.83
CA ALA A 468 19.10 -8.17 -6.54
C ALA A 468 17.62 -8.23 -6.13
N ALA A 469 17.33 -8.30 -4.83
CA ALA A 469 15.98 -8.34 -4.32
C ALA A 469 15.79 -7.41 -3.12
N LEU A 470 14.57 -6.90 -2.95
CA LEU A 470 14.16 -6.21 -1.73
C LEU A 470 14.19 -7.18 -0.53
N VAL A 471 13.72 -8.41 -0.76
CA VAL A 471 13.66 -9.47 0.25
C VAL A 471 14.45 -10.69 -0.24
N ASP A 472 15.50 -11.03 0.48
CA ASP A 472 16.25 -12.27 0.33
C ASP A 472 16.92 -12.64 1.64
N SER A 473 17.68 -13.74 1.69
CA SER A 473 18.35 -14.20 2.91
C SER A 473 19.53 -13.32 3.36
N SER A 474 19.89 -12.28 2.59
CA SER A 474 20.86 -11.26 3.03
C SER A 474 20.17 -10.10 3.76
N SER A 475 18.90 -9.84 3.45
CA SER A 475 18.11 -8.74 4.02
C SER A 475 17.15 -9.19 5.13
N MET A 476 16.75 -10.46 5.12
CA MET A 476 15.75 -11.03 6.04
C MET A 476 16.17 -12.41 6.57
N PRO A 477 15.65 -12.84 7.74
CA PRO A 477 15.85 -14.19 8.22
C PRO A 477 15.39 -15.25 7.19
N PRO A 478 16.14 -16.32 6.94
CA PRO A 478 15.78 -17.35 5.95
C PRO A 478 14.39 -17.95 6.15
N ALA A 479 13.93 -18.11 7.40
CA ALA A 479 12.58 -18.58 7.71
C ALA A 479 11.49 -17.62 7.21
N THR A 480 11.74 -16.31 7.26
CA THR A 480 10.82 -15.28 6.72
C THR A 480 10.75 -15.38 5.20
N VAL A 481 11.91 -15.48 4.53
CA VAL A 481 11.98 -15.65 3.06
C VAL A 481 11.26 -16.93 2.63
N ALA A 482 11.49 -18.04 3.33
CA ALA A 482 10.80 -19.31 3.06
C ALA A 482 9.28 -19.20 3.26
N SER A 483 8.82 -18.49 4.28
CA SER A 483 7.39 -18.26 4.54
C SER A 483 6.76 -17.42 3.41
N ILE A 484 7.40 -16.34 2.98
CA ILE A 484 6.94 -15.50 1.87
C ILE A 484 6.84 -16.35 0.59
N HIS A 485 7.85 -17.16 0.30
CA HIS A 485 7.84 -18.06 -0.87
C HIS A 485 6.76 -19.13 -0.78
N ALA A 486 6.50 -19.68 0.40
CA ALA A 486 5.41 -20.65 0.59
C ALA A 486 4.03 -20.04 0.29
N HIS A 487 3.85 -18.74 0.55
CA HIS A 487 2.62 -17.98 0.28
C HIS A 487 2.68 -17.14 -1.00
N ARG A 488 3.57 -17.49 -1.94
CA ARG A 488 3.82 -16.70 -3.17
C ARG A 488 2.56 -16.35 -3.98
N MET A 489 1.55 -17.21 -4.00
CA MET A 489 0.30 -16.96 -4.71
C MET A 489 -0.42 -15.70 -4.17
N VAL A 490 -0.38 -15.49 -2.85
CA VAL A 490 -0.95 -14.29 -2.22
C VAL A 490 -0.10 -13.06 -2.53
N VAL A 491 1.23 -13.22 -2.54
CA VAL A 491 2.14 -12.11 -2.89
C VAL A 491 1.96 -11.70 -4.36
N GLU A 492 1.95 -12.66 -5.29
CA GLU A 492 1.72 -12.41 -6.72
C GLU A 492 0.38 -11.70 -6.97
N LEU A 493 -0.65 -12.01 -6.15
CA LEU A 493 -1.94 -11.35 -6.27
C LEU A 493 -1.85 -9.83 -6.03
N MET A 494 -0.93 -9.37 -5.15
CA MET A 494 -0.72 -7.94 -4.88
C MET A 494 -0.02 -7.20 -6.03
N PHE A 495 0.54 -7.93 -6.98
CA PHE A 495 1.25 -7.40 -8.16
C PHE A 495 0.56 -7.77 -9.49
N SER A 496 -0.59 -8.43 -9.45
CA SER A 496 -1.29 -8.92 -10.64
C SER A 496 -1.79 -7.80 -11.55
N ALA A 497 -1.93 -8.13 -12.84
CA ALA A 497 -2.47 -7.24 -13.88
C ALA A 497 -3.85 -7.73 -14.34
N PRO A 498 -4.77 -6.83 -14.73
CA PRO A 498 -6.08 -7.19 -15.26
C PRO A 498 -6.00 -7.53 -16.76
N HIS A 499 -5.16 -8.47 -17.10
CA HIS A 499 -5.05 -9.02 -18.46
C HIS A 499 -4.38 -10.41 -18.44
N PRO A 500 -4.59 -11.25 -19.47
CA PRO A 500 -4.01 -12.58 -19.55
C PRO A 500 -2.48 -12.57 -19.67
N SER A 501 -1.88 -13.73 -19.44
CA SER A 501 -0.43 -13.94 -19.65
C SER A 501 -0.06 -13.78 -21.11
N VAL A 502 1.09 -13.16 -21.37
CA VAL A 502 1.66 -13.06 -22.73
C VAL A 502 2.37 -14.35 -23.06
N ILE A 503 1.99 -15.01 -24.15
CA ILE A 503 2.61 -16.26 -24.63
C ILE A 503 3.51 -16.05 -25.85
N GLY A 504 3.45 -14.89 -26.50
CA GLY A 504 4.27 -14.56 -27.66
C GLY A 504 4.14 -13.10 -28.04
N LEU A 505 4.85 -12.72 -29.09
CA LEU A 505 4.79 -11.37 -29.68
C LEU A 505 4.58 -11.50 -31.18
N ARG A 506 3.82 -10.58 -31.78
CA ARG A 506 3.60 -10.49 -33.23
C ARG A 506 3.61 -9.04 -33.70
N ASP A 507 3.72 -8.86 -35.02
CA ASP A 507 3.49 -7.54 -35.60
C ASP A 507 2.00 -7.23 -35.65
N GLY A 508 1.63 -6.01 -35.31
CA GLY A 508 0.29 -5.45 -35.39
C GLY A 508 0.29 -4.13 -36.15
N PRO A 509 -0.90 -3.55 -36.38
CA PRO A 509 -1.06 -2.29 -37.12
C PRO A 509 -0.26 -1.12 -36.51
N ASP A 510 -0.20 -1.03 -35.20
CA ASP A 510 0.45 0.07 -34.45
C ASP A 510 1.84 -0.31 -33.92
N GLY A 511 2.37 -1.43 -34.34
CA GLY A 511 3.67 -1.96 -33.93
C GLY A 511 3.61 -3.38 -33.40
N VAL A 512 4.39 -3.69 -32.34
CA VAL A 512 4.41 -5.04 -31.76
C VAL A 512 3.25 -5.20 -30.79
N GLU A 513 2.50 -6.28 -30.95
CA GLU A 513 1.37 -6.68 -30.11
C GLU A 513 1.68 -7.97 -29.34
N PRO A 514 1.20 -8.09 -28.08
CA PRO A 514 1.26 -9.35 -27.36
C PRO A 514 0.29 -10.39 -27.96
N VAL A 515 0.73 -11.63 -27.97
CA VAL A 515 -0.17 -12.79 -28.13
C VAL A 515 -0.47 -13.27 -26.72
N CYS A 516 -1.73 -13.13 -26.31
CA CYS A 516 -2.16 -13.53 -24.98
C CYS A 516 -2.63 -14.98 -24.95
N ASP A 517 -2.52 -15.62 -23.79
CA ASP A 517 -3.08 -16.95 -23.53
C ASP A 517 -4.61 -16.86 -23.73
N PRO A 518 -5.23 -17.72 -24.55
CA PRO A 518 -6.68 -17.68 -24.81
C PRO A 518 -7.56 -18.02 -23.58
N GLY A 519 -6.97 -18.20 -22.44
CA GLY A 519 -7.66 -18.46 -21.19
C GLY A 519 -7.73 -19.97 -20.88
N ARG A 520 -6.89 -20.42 -20.00
CA ARG A 520 -7.02 -21.71 -19.37
C ARG A 520 -7.89 -21.57 -18.15
N GLY A 521 -9.21 -21.67 -18.30
CA GLY A 521 -10.13 -21.96 -17.19
C GLY A 521 -9.96 -21.05 -15.95
N ASP A 522 -9.18 -20.00 -16.05
CA ASP A 522 -8.95 -19.08 -14.98
C ASP A 522 -10.10 -18.10 -14.90
N CYS A 523 -10.89 -18.39 -13.93
CA CYS A 523 -11.76 -17.46 -13.23
C CYS A 523 -12.22 -16.28 -14.11
N ASP A 524 -13.45 -16.31 -14.54
CA ASP A 524 -14.19 -15.17 -15.12
C ASP A 524 -14.00 -13.86 -14.32
N ASN A 525 -13.35 -13.94 -13.18
CA ASN A 525 -13.16 -12.88 -12.20
C ASN A 525 -11.71 -12.39 -12.04
N HIS A 526 -10.70 -12.96 -12.71
CA HIS A 526 -9.30 -12.57 -12.50
C HIS A 526 -9.07 -11.08 -12.76
N ASP A 527 -9.59 -10.57 -13.88
CA ASP A 527 -9.43 -9.17 -14.27
C ASP A 527 -10.10 -8.23 -13.26
N MET A 528 -11.27 -8.60 -12.76
CA MET A 528 -11.97 -7.86 -11.71
C MET A 528 -11.17 -7.88 -10.40
N VAL A 529 -10.65 -9.03 -9.99
CA VAL A 529 -9.84 -9.17 -8.76
C VAL A 529 -8.58 -8.31 -8.84
N ALA A 530 -7.83 -8.41 -9.94
CA ALA A 530 -6.62 -7.61 -10.16
C ALA A 530 -6.94 -6.10 -10.21
N THR A 531 -8.01 -5.71 -10.90
CA THR A 531 -8.44 -4.30 -10.99
C THR A 531 -8.74 -3.71 -9.62
N GLU A 532 -9.49 -4.42 -8.78
CA GLU A 532 -9.87 -3.94 -7.46
C GLU A 532 -8.65 -3.84 -6.51
N ILE A 533 -7.75 -4.82 -6.54
CA ILE A 533 -6.51 -4.77 -5.76
C ILE A 533 -5.63 -3.60 -6.23
N CYS A 534 -5.46 -3.42 -7.53
CA CYS A 534 -4.70 -2.29 -8.09
C CYS A 534 -5.31 -0.95 -7.67
N ARG A 535 -6.64 -0.81 -7.71
CA ARG A 535 -7.34 0.41 -7.26
C ARG A 535 -7.01 0.76 -5.82
N GLY A 536 -7.01 -0.23 -4.94
CA GLY A 536 -6.63 -0.04 -3.53
C GLY A 536 -5.17 0.36 -3.36
N ALA A 537 -4.26 -0.31 -4.07
CA ALA A 537 -2.82 -0.01 -3.99
C ALA A 537 -2.47 1.38 -4.53
N GLU A 538 -3.09 1.80 -5.63
CA GLU A 538 -2.93 3.16 -6.19
C GLU A 538 -3.48 4.23 -5.24
N ALA A 539 -4.63 3.98 -4.60
CA ALA A 539 -5.19 4.91 -3.62
C ALA A 539 -4.25 5.09 -2.42
N TYR A 540 -3.68 3.99 -1.90
CA TYR A 540 -2.67 4.08 -0.84
C TYR A 540 -1.45 4.90 -1.28
N ALA A 541 -0.88 4.61 -2.45
CA ALA A 541 0.31 5.31 -2.94
C ALA A 541 0.07 6.82 -3.08
N ARG A 542 -1.12 7.22 -3.56
CA ARG A 542 -1.54 8.61 -3.66
C ARG A 542 -1.63 9.27 -2.28
N HIS A 543 -2.39 8.69 -1.34
CA HIS A 543 -2.55 9.26 0.00
C HIS A 543 -1.21 9.35 0.75
N HIS A 544 -0.35 8.34 0.57
CA HIS A 544 1.00 8.36 1.15
C HIS A 544 1.84 9.52 0.58
N ALA A 545 1.79 9.73 -0.75
CA ALA A 545 2.53 10.82 -1.38
C ALA A 545 2.01 12.20 -0.96
N GLU A 546 0.69 12.39 -0.92
CA GLU A 546 0.04 13.62 -0.46
C GLU A 546 0.44 13.95 0.98
N LEU A 547 0.42 12.95 1.88
CA LEU A 547 0.86 13.13 3.25
C LEU A 547 2.33 13.51 3.34
N ARG A 548 3.22 12.79 2.64
CA ARG A 548 4.66 13.09 2.66
C ARG A 548 4.98 14.49 2.11
N GLN A 549 4.28 14.91 1.06
CA GLN A 549 4.41 16.26 0.51
C GLN A 549 4.00 17.32 1.54
N ARG A 550 2.87 17.13 2.20
CA ARG A 550 2.35 18.02 3.24
C ARG A 550 3.29 18.11 4.46
N LEU A 551 3.94 17.00 4.82
CA LEU A 551 4.88 16.92 5.93
C LEU A 551 6.32 17.28 5.53
N HIS A 552 6.56 17.66 4.28
CA HIS A 552 7.92 17.93 3.74
C HIS A 552 8.92 16.80 4.00
N LEU A 553 8.44 15.55 4.01
CA LEU A 553 9.29 14.38 4.14
C LEU A 553 9.92 14.03 2.79
N PRO A 554 11.20 13.59 2.76
CA PRO A 554 11.84 13.18 1.52
C PRO A 554 11.08 12.01 0.87
N ALA A 555 11.17 11.88 -0.45
CA ALA A 555 10.51 10.80 -1.19
C ALA A 555 11.07 9.40 -0.84
N THR A 556 12.29 9.35 -0.32
CA THR A 556 12.92 8.13 0.23
C THR A 556 13.18 8.32 1.73
N PRO A 557 13.05 7.27 2.54
CA PRO A 557 13.34 7.33 3.96
C PRO A 557 14.80 7.63 4.26
#